data_680e54290a2b32074baa2941f6804dcb
#
_entry.id   680e54290a2b32074baa2941f6804dcb
#
_cell.length_a   1.000
_cell.length_b   1.000
_cell.length_c   1.000
_cell.angle_alpha   90.00
_cell.angle_beta   90.00
_cell.angle_gamma   90.00
#
_symmetry.space_group_name_H-M   'P 1'
#
loop_
_entity.id
_entity.type
_entity.pdbx_description
1 polymer ?
#
loop_
_entity_poly.entity_id
_entity_poly.type
_entity_poly.pdbx_seq_one_letter_code
_entity_poly.pdbx_strand_id
1 'polypeptide(L)'
;MNVRTLCLSILYNGEASGYDIRKMCTEEEFAYFVEASYGSIYPALAKLEADGLVTSRTEQQDGKPARKVYAITEAGRRAFADHLSEPLGQDMFRSPFLLFARFAHILPRELVEQRCTEFLNRQVEGRKRLDEAAREYETTPGDRWVIEYGRVVLELAEQHFRTHMHELITMARAEPRQDAAE
;
A
#
# COMPACT_ATOMS: atom_id res chain seq x y z
N MET A 1 8.96 12.93 0.09
CA MET A 1 8.62 12.11 1.27
C MET A 1 9.46 10.84 1.25
N ASN A 2 9.90 10.31 2.39
CA ASN A 2 10.83 9.18 2.47
C ASN A 2 10.46 8.22 3.62
N VAL A 3 11.16 7.06 3.72
CA VAL A 3 10.90 6.02 4.73
C VAL A 3 11.00 6.54 6.17
N ARG A 4 11.85 7.52 6.47
CA ARG A 4 11.95 8.11 7.81
C ARG A 4 10.68 8.90 8.15
N THR A 5 10.18 9.69 7.21
CA THR A 5 8.90 10.43 7.37
C THR A 5 7.74 9.45 7.57
N LEU A 6 7.74 8.32 6.84
CA LEU A 6 6.74 7.26 7.01
C LEU A 6 6.79 6.62 8.41
N CYS A 7 7.98 6.32 8.94
CA CYS A 7 8.11 5.82 10.31
C CYS A 7 7.62 6.85 11.35
N LEU A 8 7.92 8.14 11.15
CA LEU A 8 7.43 9.20 12.04
C LEU A 8 5.90 9.34 11.99
N SER A 9 5.27 9.17 10.82
CA SER A 9 3.80 9.26 10.70
C SER A 9 3.09 8.16 11.50
N ILE A 10 3.61 6.93 11.46
CA ILE A 10 3.07 5.81 12.26
C ILE A 10 3.21 6.13 13.76
N LEU A 11 4.41 6.55 14.18
CA LEU A 11 4.69 6.87 15.58
C LEU A 11 4.02 8.15 16.08
N TYR A 12 3.54 8.99 15.17
CA TYR A 12 2.74 10.17 15.54
C TYR A 12 1.42 9.79 16.17
N ASN A 13 0.82 8.70 15.73
CA ASN A 13 -0.46 8.18 16.24
C ASN A 13 -0.30 7.33 17.51
N GLY A 14 0.92 6.86 17.81
CA GLY A 14 1.18 6.05 19.01
C GLY A 14 2.49 5.31 18.95
N GLU A 15 2.80 4.62 20.05
CA GLU A 15 3.96 3.75 20.13
C GLU A 15 3.74 2.47 19.31
N ALA A 16 4.79 1.98 18.67
CA ALA A 16 4.72 0.74 17.89
C ALA A 16 6.03 -0.04 17.96
N SER A 17 5.96 -1.37 17.85
CA SER A 17 7.16 -2.18 17.73
C SER A 17 7.79 -2.04 16.35
N GLY A 18 9.10 -2.30 16.23
CA GLY A 18 9.76 -2.30 14.94
C GLY A 18 9.15 -3.29 13.93
N TYR A 19 8.58 -4.38 14.43
CA TYR A 19 7.85 -5.35 13.61
C TYR A 19 6.54 -4.76 13.08
N ASP A 20 5.73 -4.13 13.95
CA ASP A 20 4.45 -3.52 13.57
C ASP A 20 4.67 -2.37 12.58
N ILE A 21 5.65 -1.48 12.85
CA ILE A 21 6.03 -0.40 11.93
C ILE A 21 6.38 -0.97 10.55
N ARG A 22 7.19 -2.04 10.52
CA ARG A 22 7.54 -2.70 9.27
C ARG A 22 6.29 -3.19 8.54
N LYS A 23 5.41 -3.90 9.24
CA LYS A 23 4.18 -4.47 8.67
C LYS A 23 3.28 -3.38 8.11
N MET A 24 3.03 -2.31 8.87
CA MET A 24 2.27 -1.15 8.41
C MET A 24 2.87 -0.49 7.17
N CYS A 25 4.20 -0.36 7.10
CA CYS A 25 4.88 0.26 5.96
C CYS A 25 4.85 -0.58 4.68
N THR A 26 4.75 -1.91 4.77
CA THR A 26 4.96 -2.80 3.62
C THR A 26 3.73 -3.61 3.21
N GLU A 27 2.78 -3.82 4.11
CA GLU A 27 1.65 -4.75 3.91
C GLU A 27 0.29 -4.11 4.21
N GLU A 28 0.27 -3.00 4.97
CA GLU A 28 -0.95 -2.38 5.48
C GLU A 28 -1.14 -0.95 4.94
N GLU A 29 -1.90 -0.14 5.65
CA GLU A 29 -2.37 1.18 5.25
C GLU A 29 -1.28 2.17 4.82
N PHE A 30 -0.11 2.13 5.44
CA PHE A 30 1.00 3.04 5.14
C PHE A 30 1.82 2.64 3.90
N ALA A 31 1.66 1.41 3.39
CA ALA A 31 2.30 0.96 2.15
C ALA A 31 1.86 1.77 0.92
N TYR A 32 0.72 2.45 1.01
CA TYR A 32 0.17 3.28 -0.05
C TYR A 32 0.92 4.60 -0.24
N PHE A 33 1.50 5.16 0.84
CA PHE A 33 2.05 6.52 0.80
C PHE A 33 3.48 6.59 0.28
N VAL A 34 4.31 5.62 0.61
CA VAL A 34 5.74 5.60 0.25
C VAL A 34 6.18 4.17 0.00
N GLU A 35 6.89 3.94 -1.11
CA GLU A 35 7.51 2.65 -1.38
C GLU A 35 8.62 2.37 -0.36
N ALA A 36 8.38 1.46 0.57
CA ALA A 36 9.33 1.04 1.59
C ALA A 36 9.68 -0.45 1.43
N SER A 37 10.96 -0.77 1.46
CA SER A 37 11.43 -2.15 1.48
C SER A 37 11.66 -2.65 2.91
N TYR A 38 11.58 -3.96 3.12
CA TYR A 38 11.92 -4.57 4.40
C TYR A 38 13.30 -4.14 4.93
N GLY A 39 14.28 -4.01 4.04
CA GLY A 39 15.65 -3.61 4.39
C GLY A 39 15.82 -2.13 4.75
N SER A 40 14.87 -1.27 4.43
CA SER A 40 14.99 0.17 4.66
C SER A 40 14.40 0.65 6.00
N ILE A 41 13.49 -0.11 6.62
CA ILE A 41 12.74 0.32 7.82
C ILE A 41 13.64 0.37 9.06
N TYR A 42 14.34 -0.73 9.37
CA TYR A 42 15.19 -0.78 10.58
C TYR A 42 16.35 0.22 10.55
N PRO A 43 17.07 0.40 9.42
CA PRO A 43 18.04 1.50 9.29
C PRO A 43 17.42 2.89 9.48
N ALA A 44 16.20 3.12 8.99
CA ALA A 44 15.49 4.39 9.19
C ALA A 44 15.17 4.63 10.68
N LEU A 45 14.65 3.62 11.38
CA LEU A 45 14.38 3.70 12.82
C LEU A 45 15.66 3.94 13.64
N ALA A 46 16.76 3.23 13.34
CA ALA A 46 18.04 3.44 13.99
C ALA A 46 18.56 4.86 13.78
N LYS A 47 18.41 5.41 12.58
CA LYS A 47 18.80 6.80 12.29
C LYS A 47 17.91 7.82 13.00
N LEU A 48 16.60 7.58 13.06
CA LEU A 48 15.67 8.45 13.81
C LEU A 48 15.99 8.46 15.30
N GLU A 49 16.39 7.31 15.87
CA GLU A 49 16.80 7.18 17.27
C GLU A 49 18.13 7.91 17.54
N ALA A 50 19.12 7.74 16.65
CA ALA A 50 20.39 8.43 16.75
C ALA A 50 20.25 9.97 16.63
N ASP A 51 19.29 10.44 15.84
CA ASP A 51 18.96 11.86 15.68
C ASP A 51 18.07 12.39 16.84
N GLY A 52 17.67 11.57 17.81
CA GLY A 52 16.83 11.95 18.95
C GLY A 52 15.35 12.22 18.58
N LEU A 53 14.92 11.83 17.39
CA LEU A 53 13.55 12.05 16.90
C LEU A 53 12.60 10.97 17.41
N VAL A 54 13.10 9.80 17.76
CA VAL A 54 12.37 8.73 18.45
C VAL A 54 13.20 8.20 19.61
N THR A 55 12.53 7.61 20.60
CA THR A 55 13.14 6.81 21.66
C THR A 55 12.71 5.38 21.50
N SER A 56 13.43 4.44 22.11
CA SER A 56 12.99 3.05 22.16
C SER A 56 13.21 2.44 23.54
N ARG A 57 12.42 1.40 23.83
CA ARG A 57 12.57 0.52 24.97
C ARG A 57 12.41 -0.93 24.58
N THR A 58 13.04 -1.82 25.32
CA THR A 58 12.86 -3.25 25.14
C THR A 58 11.77 -3.74 26.08
N GLU A 59 10.74 -4.39 25.53
CA GLU A 59 9.66 -5.01 26.28
C GLU A 59 9.84 -6.53 26.28
N GLN A 60 9.84 -7.13 27.47
CA GLN A 60 9.81 -8.58 27.62
C GLN A 60 8.36 -9.07 27.40
N GLN A 61 8.23 -10.18 26.70
CA GLN A 61 6.94 -10.82 26.47
C GLN A 61 6.99 -12.26 26.99
N ASP A 62 5.97 -12.66 27.75
CA ASP A 62 5.89 -14.05 28.25
C ASP A 62 5.83 -15.04 27.07
N GLY A 63 6.81 -15.94 27.01
CA GLY A 63 6.87 -16.98 25.98
C GLY A 63 7.23 -16.52 24.57
N LYS A 64 7.60 -15.24 24.36
CA LYS A 64 8.02 -14.70 23.07
C LYS A 64 9.34 -13.93 23.19
N PRO A 65 10.09 -13.75 22.07
CA PRO A 65 11.27 -12.90 22.08
C PRO A 65 10.94 -11.47 22.51
N ALA A 66 11.87 -10.82 23.22
CA ALA A 66 11.76 -9.42 23.57
C ALA A 66 11.59 -8.56 22.32
N ARG A 67 10.70 -7.55 22.39
CA ARG A 67 10.45 -6.64 21.29
C ARG A 67 10.96 -5.23 21.59
N LYS A 68 11.48 -4.56 20.58
CA LYS A 68 11.88 -3.16 20.67
C LYS A 68 10.70 -2.27 20.24
N VAL A 69 10.18 -1.48 21.18
CA VAL A 69 9.05 -0.55 20.97
C VAL A 69 9.60 0.86 20.86
N TYR A 70 9.12 1.60 19.88
CA TYR A 70 9.53 2.97 19.57
C TYR A 70 8.43 3.95 19.92
N ALA A 71 8.83 5.14 20.34
CA ALA A 71 7.95 6.29 20.61
C ALA A 71 8.54 7.53 19.98
N ILE A 72 7.69 8.39 19.39
CA ILE A 72 8.10 9.67 18.84
C ILE A 72 8.41 10.66 19.96
N THR A 73 9.47 11.46 19.82
CA THR A 73 9.79 12.55 20.73
C THR A 73 9.10 13.85 20.29
N GLU A 74 9.14 14.87 21.15
CA GLU A 74 8.65 16.20 20.77
C GLU A 74 9.48 16.80 19.62
N ALA A 75 10.79 16.54 19.56
CA ALA A 75 11.63 16.88 18.42
C ALA A 75 11.20 16.13 17.16
N GLY A 76 10.85 14.85 17.30
CA GLY A 76 10.33 14.03 16.20
C GLY A 76 9.01 14.56 15.64
N ARG A 77 8.08 15.01 16.51
CA ARG A 77 6.82 15.63 16.08
C ARG A 77 7.05 16.90 15.27
N ARG A 78 7.96 17.77 15.71
CA ARG A 78 8.33 18.98 14.96
C ARG A 78 8.96 18.61 13.63
N ALA A 79 9.94 17.72 13.61
CA ALA A 79 10.59 17.27 12.38
C ALA A 79 9.61 16.64 11.39
N PHE A 80 8.60 15.92 11.87
CA PHE A 80 7.53 15.38 11.03
C PHE A 80 6.70 16.48 10.38
N ALA A 81 6.25 17.48 11.15
CA ALA A 81 5.53 18.64 10.62
C ALA A 81 6.35 19.44 9.60
N ASP A 82 7.64 19.63 9.86
CA ASP A 82 8.58 20.29 8.93
C ASP A 82 8.67 19.52 7.60
N HIS A 83 8.82 18.19 7.65
CA HIS A 83 8.87 17.35 6.45
C HIS A 83 7.55 17.38 5.65
N LEU A 84 6.39 17.48 6.31
CA LEU A 84 5.11 17.64 5.64
C LEU A 84 4.93 19.02 5.00
N SER A 85 5.66 20.03 5.48
CA SER A 85 5.65 21.39 4.94
C SER A 85 6.53 21.57 3.70
N GLU A 86 7.39 20.59 3.39
CA GLU A 86 8.20 20.60 2.18
C GLU A 86 7.34 20.44 0.92
N PRO A 87 7.76 20.99 -0.24
CA PRO A 87 7.06 20.78 -1.49
C PRO A 87 6.86 19.29 -1.80
N LEU A 88 5.64 18.90 -2.12
CA LEU A 88 5.33 17.52 -2.49
C LEU A 88 5.91 17.22 -3.87
N GLY A 89 6.52 16.02 -4.01
CA GLY A 89 6.90 15.47 -5.30
C GLY A 89 5.69 15.03 -6.11
N GLN A 90 5.94 14.55 -7.32
CA GLN A 90 4.89 13.93 -8.14
C GLN A 90 4.54 12.54 -7.60
N ASP A 91 3.25 12.22 -7.60
CA ASP A 91 2.79 10.87 -7.33
C ASP A 91 3.24 9.93 -8.45
N MET A 92 3.72 8.75 -8.07
CA MET A 92 4.13 7.73 -9.02
C MET A 92 3.07 6.63 -9.10
N PHE A 93 2.40 6.57 -10.24
CA PHE A 93 1.47 5.50 -10.52
C PHE A 93 2.18 4.35 -11.27
N ARG A 94 2.23 3.17 -10.66
CA ARG A 94 2.81 1.96 -11.24
C ARG A 94 1.79 0.83 -11.21
N SER A 95 1.52 0.24 -12.36
CA SER A 95 0.59 -0.89 -12.46
C SER A 95 1.15 -1.99 -13.35
N PRO A 96 1.61 -3.11 -12.78
CA PRO A 96 1.98 -4.30 -13.56
C PRO A 96 0.83 -4.79 -14.44
N PHE A 97 -0.43 -4.64 -13.97
CA PHE A 97 -1.60 -4.98 -14.76
C PHE A 97 -1.73 -4.14 -16.04
N LEU A 98 -1.45 -2.83 -16.00
CA LEU A 98 -1.51 -2.00 -17.21
C LEU A 98 -0.41 -2.36 -18.22
N LEU A 99 0.76 -2.78 -17.75
CA LEU A 99 1.79 -3.34 -18.64
C LEU A 99 1.30 -4.63 -19.28
N PHE A 100 0.73 -5.54 -18.51
CA PHE A 100 0.11 -6.77 -19.01
C PHE A 100 -0.99 -6.47 -20.04
N ALA A 101 -1.92 -5.56 -19.71
CA ALA A 101 -3.03 -5.18 -20.57
C ALA A 101 -2.57 -4.61 -21.93
N ARG A 102 -1.50 -3.80 -21.93
CA ARG A 102 -0.90 -3.26 -23.15
C ARG A 102 -0.48 -4.35 -24.15
N PHE A 103 -0.13 -5.53 -23.65
CA PHE A 103 0.32 -6.66 -24.47
C PHE A 103 -0.68 -7.83 -24.51
N ALA A 104 -1.94 -7.61 -24.14
CA ALA A 104 -2.97 -8.64 -24.13
C ALA A 104 -3.12 -9.35 -25.49
N HIS A 105 -2.89 -8.64 -26.61
CA HIS A 105 -3.02 -9.17 -27.98
C HIS A 105 -2.03 -10.30 -28.34
N ILE A 106 -0.95 -10.47 -27.57
CA ILE A 106 0.00 -11.58 -27.77
C ILE A 106 -0.20 -12.75 -26.81
N LEU A 107 -1.17 -12.64 -25.90
CA LEU A 107 -1.40 -13.58 -24.80
C LEU A 107 -2.62 -14.46 -25.06
N PRO A 108 -2.64 -15.71 -24.55
CA PRO A 108 -3.82 -16.57 -24.63
C PRO A 108 -5.03 -15.92 -23.95
N ARG A 109 -6.20 -16.10 -24.57
CA ARG A 109 -7.46 -15.52 -24.10
C ARG A 109 -7.77 -15.91 -22.64
N GLU A 110 -7.63 -17.19 -22.30
CA GLU A 110 -7.89 -17.70 -20.95
C GLU A 110 -7.02 -17.02 -19.90
N LEU A 111 -5.72 -16.79 -20.21
CA LEU A 111 -4.82 -16.06 -19.32
C LEU A 111 -5.28 -14.63 -19.12
N VAL A 112 -5.73 -13.96 -20.19
CA VAL A 112 -6.22 -12.57 -20.09
C VAL A 112 -7.49 -12.51 -19.24
N GLU A 113 -8.44 -13.41 -19.43
CA GLU A 113 -9.66 -13.53 -18.61
C GLU A 113 -9.34 -13.76 -17.13
N GLN A 114 -8.43 -14.69 -16.85
CA GLN A 114 -7.99 -14.98 -15.49
C GLN A 114 -7.39 -13.72 -14.82
N ARG A 115 -6.45 -13.04 -15.48
CA ARG A 115 -5.78 -11.86 -14.92
C ARG A 115 -6.71 -10.67 -14.78
N CYS A 116 -7.67 -10.51 -15.67
CA CYS A 116 -8.74 -9.53 -15.54
C CYS A 116 -9.59 -9.78 -14.29
N THR A 117 -10.00 -11.02 -14.07
CA THR A 117 -10.78 -11.41 -12.89
C THR A 117 -9.99 -11.18 -11.60
N GLU A 118 -8.72 -11.57 -11.55
CA GLU A 118 -7.84 -11.33 -10.40
C GLU A 118 -7.66 -9.84 -10.11
N PHE A 119 -7.49 -9.02 -11.15
CA PHE A 119 -7.37 -7.56 -10.99
C PHE A 119 -8.65 -6.96 -10.42
N LEU A 120 -9.81 -7.32 -10.98
CA LEU A 120 -11.11 -6.85 -10.50
C LEU A 120 -11.33 -7.22 -9.03
N ASN A 121 -11.04 -8.47 -8.65
CA ASN A 121 -11.18 -8.92 -7.27
C ASN A 121 -10.30 -8.12 -6.31
N ARG A 122 -9.08 -7.74 -6.72
CA ARG A 122 -8.21 -6.87 -5.92
C ARG A 122 -8.80 -5.47 -5.71
N GLN A 123 -9.43 -4.87 -6.74
CA GLN A 123 -10.08 -3.57 -6.59
C GLN A 123 -11.24 -3.62 -5.59
N VAL A 124 -12.09 -4.64 -5.73
CA VAL A 124 -13.23 -4.88 -4.82
C VAL A 124 -12.77 -5.09 -3.38
N GLU A 125 -11.74 -5.91 -3.19
CA GLU A 125 -11.20 -6.20 -1.87
C GLU A 125 -10.51 -4.98 -1.25
N GLY A 126 -9.77 -4.20 -2.05
CA GLY A 126 -9.18 -2.94 -1.59
C GLY A 126 -10.24 -1.95 -1.10
N ARG A 127 -11.35 -1.81 -1.83
CA ARG A 127 -12.46 -0.96 -1.41
C ARG A 127 -13.11 -1.44 -0.10
N LYS A 128 -13.34 -2.75 0.05
CA LYS A 128 -13.87 -3.32 1.30
C LYS A 128 -13.00 -3.01 2.51
N ARG A 129 -11.67 -3.13 2.37
CA ARG A 129 -10.72 -2.79 3.44
C ARG A 129 -10.81 -1.33 3.84
N LEU A 130 -11.00 -0.41 2.89
CA LEU A 130 -11.20 1.00 3.21
C LEU A 130 -12.54 1.24 3.92
N ASP A 131 -13.61 0.55 3.51
CA ASP A 131 -14.92 0.61 4.17
C ASP A 131 -14.85 0.05 5.62
N GLU A 132 -14.05 -0.98 5.86
CA GLU A 132 -13.78 -1.56 7.18
C GLU A 132 -12.97 -0.60 8.04
N ALA A 133 -11.86 -0.07 7.51
CA ALA A 133 -11.04 0.92 8.20
C ALA A 133 -11.83 2.16 8.64
N ALA A 134 -12.75 2.63 7.78
CA ALA A 134 -13.62 3.76 8.11
C ALA A 134 -14.57 3.50 9.28
N ARG A 135 -14.88 2.24 9.60
CA ARG A 135 -15.79 1.84 10.68
C ARG A 135 -15.07 1.51 11.99
N GLU A 136 -13.88 0.94 11.90
CA GLU A 136 -13.18 0.36 13.04
C GLU A 136 -12.31 1.37 13.79
N TYR A 137 -11.85 2.43 13.13
CA TYR A 137 -10.94 3.40 13.74
C TYR A 137 -11.64 4.71 14.07
N GLU A 138 -11.32 5.31 15.24
CA GLU A 138 -11.56 6.73 15.49
C GLU A 138 -10.73 7.55 14.52
N THR A 139 -11.32 7.87 13.37
CA THR A 139 -10.63 8.55 12.28
C THR A 139 -10.60 10.06 12.51
N THR A 140 -9.44 10.66 12.39
CA THR A 140 -9.32 12.13 12.29
C THR A 140 -10.02 12.64 11.03
N PRO A 141 -10.33 13.95 10.93
CA PRO A 141 -10.83 14.53 9.68
C PRO A 141 -9.92 14.26 8.48
N GLY A 142 -8.58 14.21 8.68
CA GLY A 142 -7.60 13.88 7.65
C GLY A 142 -7.70 12.43 7.19
N ASP A 143 -7.80 11.48 8.13
CA ASP A 143 -7.96 10.05 7.79
C ASP A 143 -9.24 9.82 6.99
N ARG A 144 -10.35 10.43 7.40
CA ARG A 144 -11.63 10.34 6.67
C ARG A 144 -11.52 10.85 5.24
N TRP A 145 -10.82 11.97 5.05
CA TRP A 145 -10.59 12.52 3.72
C TRP A 145 -9.78 11.57 2.83
N VAL A 146 -8.69 10.99 3.37
CA VAL A 146 -7.82 10.04 2.66
C VAL A 146 -8.55 8.74 2.32
N ILE A 147 -9.30 8.19 3.29
CA ILE A 147 -10.10 6.97 3.09
C ILE A 147 -11.16 7.20 1.99
N GLU A 148 -11.88 8.32 2.05
CA GLU A 148 -12.91 8.66 1.04
C GLU A 148 -12.30 8.85 -0.34
N TYR A 149 -11.15 9.53 -0.44
CA TYR A 149 -10.43 9.65 -1.70
C TYR A 149 -10.05 8.28 -2.27
N GLY A 150 -9.44 7.41 -1.46
CA GLY A 150 -9.08 6.05 -1.87
C GLY A 150 -10.29 5.22 -2.29
N ARG A 151 -11.41 5.31 -1.56
CA ARG A 151 -12.66 4.63 -1.86
C ARG A 151 -13.22 5.03 -3.23
N VAL A 152 -13.29 6.32 -3.50
CA VAL A 152 -13.78 6.86 -4.78
C VAL A 152 -12.89 6.43 -5.96
N VAL A 153 -11.57 6.47 -5.79
CA VAL A 153 -10.61 6.02 -6.81
C VAL A 153 -10.79 4.54 -7.14
N LEU A 154 -10.91 3.67 -6.13
CA LEU A 154 -11.11 2.23 -6.33
C LEU A 154 -12.49 1.92 -6.93
N GLU A 155 -13.54 2.63 -6.53
CA GLU A 155 -14.88 2.47 -7.09
C GLU A 155 -14.91 2.85 -8.57
N LEU A 156 -14.31 3.97 -8.94
CA LEU A 156 -14.21 4.39 -10.33
C LEU A 156 -13.39 3.40 -11.17
N ALA A 157 -12.28 2.90 -10.64
CA ALA A 157 -11.47 1.89 -11.30
C ALA A 157 -12.25 0.57 -11.48
N GLU A 158 -12.97 0.12 -10.46
CA GLU A 158 -13.83 -1.08 -10.52
C GLU A 158 -14.91 -0.91 -11.58
N GLN A 159 -15.62 0.21 -11.57
CA GLN A 159 -16.71 0.48 -12.52
C GLN A 159 -16.19 0.52 -13.95
N HIS A 160 -15.12 1.26 -14.21
CA HIS A 160 -14.49 1.34 -15.53
C HIS A 160 -14.08 -0.06 -16.01
N PHE A 161 -13.45 -0.83 -15.13
CA PHE A 161 -12.95 -2.15 -15.47
C PHE A 161 -14.08 -3.14 -15.77
N ARG A 162 -15.15 -3.17 -14.95
CA ARG A 162 -16.36 -4.01 -15.22
C ARG A 162 -16.96 -3.71 -16.58
N THR A 163 -16.98 -2.46 -16.97
CA THR A 163 -17.54 -2.02 -18.26
C THR A 163 -16.65 -2.42 -19.44
N HIS A 164 -15.32 -2.31 -19.31
CA HIS A 164 -14.39 -2.38 -20.44
C HIS A 164 -13.48 -3.60 -20.47
N MET A 165 -13.50 -4.48 -19.44
CA MET A 165 -12.62 -5.66 -19.43
C MET A 165 -12.84 -6.59 -20.63
N HIS A 166 -14.04 -6.63 -21.18
CA HIS A 166 -14.33 -7.43 -22.36
C HIS A 166 -13.53 -7.01 -23.60
N GLU A 167 -13.12 -5.74 -23.69
CA GLU A 167 -12.29 -5.23 -24.77
C GLU A 167 -10.89 -5.87 -24.73
N LEU A 168 -10.29 -5.98 -23.53
CA LEU A 168 -9.00 -6.65 -23.34
C LEU A 168 -9.09 -8.14 -23.71
N ILE A 169 -10.16 -8.81 -23.30
CA ILE A 169 -10.39 -10.21 -23.58
C ILE A 169 -10.58 -10.44 -25.09
N THR A 170 -11.26 -9.52 -25.76
CA THR A 170 -11.45 -9.59 -27.23
C THR A 170 -10.15 -9.35 -27.99
N MET A 171 -9.26 -8.50 -27.48
CA MET A 171 -7.95 -8.26 -28.08
C MET A 171 -6.98 -9.46 -27.93
N ALA A 172 -7.23 -10.35 -26.96
CA ALA A 172 -6.37 -11.49 -26.68
C ALA A 172 -6.28 -12.44 -27.90
N ARG A 173 -5.14 -13.12 -28.01
CA ARG A 173 -4.88 -14.08 -29.08
C ARG A 173 -5.94 -15.19 -29.05
N ALA A 174 -6.66 -15.39 -30.15
CA ALA A 174 -7.52 -16.57 -30.31
C ALA A 174 -6.64 -17.82 -30.23
N GLU A 175 -7.09 -18.86 -29.53
CA GLU A 175 -6.43 -20.14 -29.58
C GLU A 175 -6.39 -20.64 -31.02
N PRO A 176 -5.26 -21.24 -31.45
CA PRO A 176 -5.28 -21.97 -32.70
C PRO A 176 -6.35 -23.07 -32.55
N ARG A 177 -7.34 -23.08 -33.43
CA ARG A 177 -8.25 -24.22 -33.53
C ARG A 177 -7.36 -25.45 -33.58
N GLN A 178 -7.55 -26.39 -32.64
CA GLN A 178 -7.10 -27.77 -32.84
C GLN A 178 -7.89 -28.28 -34.04
N ASP A 179 -7.36 -28.04 -35.24
CA ASP A 179 -7.84 -28.72 -36.42
C ASP A 179 -7.66 -30.19 -36.11
N ALA A 180 -8.77 -30.92 -36.14
CA ALA A 180 -8.86 -32.33 -35.94
C ALA A 180 -7.81 -33.03 -36.78
N ALA A 181 -6.89 -33.73 -36.13
CA ALA A 181 -6.09 -34.72 -36.77
C ALA A 181 -7.04 -35.79 -37.23
N GLU A 182 -7.37 -35.79 -38.54
CA GLU A 182 -7.80 -36.99 -39.28
C GLU A 182 -6.61 -37.85 -39.66
#